data_06ddb2f5e495ffd29d86284e9c938941
#
_entry.id   06ddb2f5e495ffd29d86284e9c938941
#
_cell.length_a   1.000
_cell.length_b   1.000
_cell.length_c   1.000
_cell.angle_alpha   90.00
_cell.angle_beta   90.00
_cell.angle_gamma   90.00
#
_symmetry.space_group_name_H-M   'P 1'
#
loop_
_entity.id
_entity.type
_entity.pdbx_description
1 polymer ?
#
loop_
_entity_poly.entity_id
_entity_poly.type
_entity_poly.pdbx_seq_one_letter_code
_entity_poly.pdbx_strand_id
1 'polypeptide(L)'
;WGTQNPFPVEDPKYGILLSIRSHGTYGLRIDDTRRFVAEVVGVVPLGATVTYEFVAAYFSGLLVSKIKNVISAYMIRRKISFLEVTGYLDEISEDCKNAVKDEFERFGAEVINFYVETIIPPKSDYEKLREYKEKCLMGKLE
;
A
#
# COMPACT_ATOMS: atom_id res chain seq x y z
N TRP A 1 2.47 8.04 -3.80
CA TRP A 1 1.66 7.74 -2.62
C TRP A 1 2.54 7.32 -1.45
N GLY A 2 2.02 7.48 -0.25
CA GLY A 2 2.72 7.05 0.95
C GLY A 2 1.79 6.99 2.15
N THR A 3 2.09 6.08 3.09
CA THR A 3 1.39 6.03 4.37
C THR A 3 1.99 7.10 5.29
N GLN A 4 1.22 8.10 5.66
CA GLN A 4 1.69 9.16 6.56
C GLN A 4 1.95 8.62 7.96
N ASN A 5 1.09 7.71 8.40
CA ASN A 5 1.20 7.07 9.70
C ASN A 5 1.44 5.58 9.54
N PRO A 6 2.23 4.95 10.44
CA PRO A 6 2.37 3.51 10.43
C PRO A 6 1.03 2.83 10.66
N PHE A 7 0.83 1.67 10.08
CA PHE A 7 -0.36 0.85 10.32
C PHE A 7 0.04 -0.51 10.90
N PRO A 8 -0.77 -1.07 11.82
CA PRO A 8 -0.42 -2.31 12.49
C PRO A 8 -0.67 -3.51 11.58
N VAL A 9 0.28 -4.41 11.53
CA VAL A 9 0.15 -5.70 10.82
C VAL A 9 0.87 -6.76 11.64
N GLU A 10 0.24 -7.93 11.80
CA GLU A 10 0.87 -9.08 12.40
C GLU A 10 1.72 -9.80 11.37
N ASP A 11 2.98 -10.10 11.72
CA ASP A 11 3.86 -10.88 10.86
C ASP A 11 3.32 -12.32 10.78
N PRO A 12 2.92 -12.81 9.59
CA PRO A 12 2.26 -14.12 9.48
C PRO A 12 3.14 -15.30 9.83
N LYS A 13 4.46 -15.13 9.73
CA LYS A 13 5.42 -16.22 9.97
C LYS A 13 5.80 -16.33 11.43
N TYR A 14 5.96 -15.20 12.11
CA TYR A 14 6.48 -15.16 13.49
C TYR A 14 5.46 -14.69 14.52
N GLY A 15 4.29 -14.21 14.08
CA GLY A 15 3.20 -13.79 14.97
C GLY A 15 3.48 -12.51 15.76
N ILE A 16 4.45 -11.71 15.34
CA ILE A 16 4.81 -10.45 16.00
C ILE A 16 4.01 -9.30 15.39
N LEU A 17 3.41 -8.46 16.23
CA LEU A 17 2.71 -7.27 15.78
C LEU A 17 3.72 -6.17 15.45
N LEU A 18 3.64 -5.67 14.22
CA LEU A 18 4.51 -4.63 13.70
C LEU A 18 3.71 -3.42 13.27
N SER A 19 4.32 -2.23 13.35
CA SER A 19 3.80 -1.02 12.72
C SER A 19 4.64 -0.75 11.47
N ILE A 20 4.03 -0.77 10.30
CA ILE A 20 4.75 -0.62 9.04
C ILE A 20 4.38 0.66 8.30
N ARG A 21 5.30 1.14 7.47
CA ARG A 21 5.09 2.21 6.51
C ARG A 21 5.38 1.68 5.12
N SER A 22 4.66 2.22 4.14
CA SER A 22 4.89 1.88 2.74
C SER A 22 4.76 3.12 1.89
N HIS A 23 5.53 3.18 0.81
CA HIS A 23 5.39 4.23 -0.20
C HIS A 23 5.74 3.68 -1.57
N GLY A 24 5.37 4.43 -2.58
CA GLY A 24 5.66 4.07 -3.96
C GLY A 24 5.16 5.14 -4.92
N THR A 25 5.14 4.78 -6.18
CA THR A 25 4.71 5.66 -7.27
C THR A 25 3.61 5.01 -8.08
N TYR A 26 2.85 5.84 -8.78
CA TYR A 26 1.83 5.38 -9.72
C TYR A 26 1.69 6.38 -10.85
N GLY A 27 1.26 5.89 -12.01
CA GLY A 27 0.97 6.73 -13.18
C GLY A 27 -0.47 6.55 -13.62
N LEU A 28 -1.13 7.65 -13.93
CA LEU A 28 -2.51 7.67 -14.42
C LEU A 28 -2.57 8.30 -15.80
N ARG A 29 -3.50 7.81 -16.62
CA ARG A 29 -3.93 8.44 -17.86
C ARG A 29 -5.41 8.73 -17.78
N ILE A 30 -5.81 9.95 -18.13
CA ILE A 30 -7.23 10.31 -18.20
C ILE A 30 -7.78 9.85 -19.53
N ASP A 31 -8.65 8.84 -19.53
CA ASP A 31 -9.29 8.30 -20.73
C ASP A 31 -10.58 9.01 -21.06
N ASP A 32 -11.36 9.40 -20.03
CA ASP A 32 -12.63 10.09 -20.17
C ASP A 32 -12.60 11.37 -19.36
N THR A 33 -12.27 12.48 -20.02
CA THR A 33 -12.12 13.79 -19.39
C THR A 33 -13.42 14.28 -18.75
N ARG A 34 -14.55 14.04 -19.39
CA ARG A 34 -15.86 14.48 -18.87
C ARG A 34 -16.20 13.74 -17.57
N ARG A 35 -15.99 12.43 -17.55
CA ARG A 35 -16.21 11.62 -16.35
C ARG A 35 -15.26 12.04 -15.23
N PHE A 36 -13.98 12.27 -15.56
CA PHE A 36 -13.00 12.71 -14.58
C PHE A 36 -13.43 14.02 -13.91
N VAL A 37 -13.79 15.03 -14.70
CA VAL A 37 -14.22 16.33 -14.18
C VAL A 37 -15.50 16.19 -13.34
N ALA A 38 -16.48 15.45 -13.83
CA ALA A 38 -17.75 15.27 -13.12
C ALA A 38 -17.56 14.58 -11.76
N GLU A 39 -16.76 13.51 -11.71
CA GLU A 39 -16.51 12.76 -10.48
C GLU A 39 -15.64 13.54 -9.49
N VAL A 40 -14.64 14.28 -9.98
CA VAL A 40 -13.79 15.13 -9.12
C VAL A 40 -14.62 16.26 -8.51
N VAL A 41 -15.48 16.93 -9.30
CA VAL A 41 -16.37 17.96 -8.77
C VAL A 41 -17.33 17.39 -7.72
N GLY A 42 -17.78 16.14 -7.91
CA GLY A 42 -18.66 15.47 -6.97
C GLY A 42 -18.07 15.21 -5.60
N VAL A 43 -16.73 15.15 -5.47
CA VAL A 43 -16.04 14.91 -4.19
C VAL A 43 -15.43 16.17 -3.56
N VAL A 44 -15.50 17.32 -4.26
CA VAL A 44 -15.02 18.59 -3.74
C VAL A 44 -16.10 19.22 -2.84
N PRO A 45 -15.75 19.70 -1.64
CA PRO A 45 -16.71 20.41 -0.79
C PRO A 45 -17.30 21.64 -1.48
N LEU A 46 -18.56 21.94 -1.18
CA LEU A 46 -19.23 23.11 -1.71
C LEU A 46 -18.46 24.39 -1.36
N GLY A 47 -18.23 25.25 -2.36
CA GLY A 47 -17.51 26.51 -2.18
C GLY A 47 -16.00 26.38 -2.19
N ALA A 48 -15.44 25.17 -2.27
CA ALA A 48 -14.01 24.95 -2.38
C ALA A 48 -13.55 25.03 -3.83
N THR A 49 -12.31 25.49 -4.04
CA THR A 49 -11.66 25.50 -5.35
C THR A 49 -10.99 24.14 -5.59
N VAL A 50 -11.16 23.58 -6.78
CA VAL A 50 -10.46 22.35 -7.18
C VAL A 50 -9.00 22.69 -7.46
N THR A 51 -8.08 22.16 -6.64
CA THR A 51 -6.66 22.34 -6.81
C THR A 51 -5.99 21.00 -7.11
N TYR A 52 -4.81 21.05 -7.72
CA TYR A 52 -3.99 19.83 -7.92
C TYR A 52 -3.71 19.14 -6.60
N GLU A 53 -3.39 19.90 -5.57
CA GLU A 53 -3.08 19.38 -4.24
C GLU A 53 -4.27 18.63 -3.63
N PHE A 54 -5.48 19.14 -3.81
CA PHE A 54 -6.69 18.46 -3.36
C PHE A 54 -6.89 17.13 -4.07
N VAL A 55 -6.78 17.12 -5.39
CA VAL A 55 -6.96 15.92 -6.22
C VAL A 55 -5.91 14.87 -5.87
N ALA A 56 -4.65 15.27 -5.75
CA ALA A 56 -3.56 14.38 -5.38
C ALA A 56 -3.76 13.77 -3.99
N ALA A 57 -4.16 14.58 -3.01
CA ALA A 57 -4.43 14.11 -1.66
C ALA A 57 -5.62 13.14 -1.61
N TYR A 58 -6.67 13.43 -2.36
CA TYR A 58 -7.85 12.56 -2.43
C TYR A 58 -7.50 11.18 -3.00
N PHE A 59 -6.79 11.13 -4.11
CA PHE A 59 -6.37 9.86 -4.72
C PHE A 59 -5.36 9.12 -3.85
N SER A 60 -4.43 9.82 -3.23
CA SER A 60 -3.49 9.19 -2.29
C SER A 60 -4.21 8.54 -1.12
N GLY A 61 -5.25 9.19 -0.58
CA GLY A 61 -6.07 8.62 0.48
C GLY A 61 -6.79 7.33 0.06
N LEU A 62 -7.39 7.33 -1.13
CA LEU A 62 -8.02 6.13 -1.70
C LEU A 62 -7.00 4.99 -1.87
N LEU A 63 -5.84 5.30 -2.43
CA LEU A 63 -4.78 4.32 -2.66
C LEU A 63 -4.30 3.69 -1.36
N VAL A 64 -3.99 4.51 -0.37
CA VAL A 64 -3.46 4.04 0.91
C VAL A 64 -4.42 3.05 1.57
N SER A 65 -5.72 3.34 1.56
CA SER A 65 -6.73 2.44 2.12
C SER A 65 -6.73 1.07 1.45
N LYS A 66 -6.68 1.04 0.12
CA LYS A 66 -6.66 -0.22 -0.64
C LYS A 66 -5.34 -0.96 -0.46
N ILE A 67 -4.23 -0.24 -0.49
CA ILE A 67 -2.88 -0.83 -0.41
C ILE A 67 -2.65 -1.53 0.92
N LYS A 68 -3.08 -0.93 2.02
CA LYS A 68 -2.98 -1.56 3.35
C LYS A 68 -3.61 -2.95 3.36
N ASN A 69 -4.81 -3.07 2.79
CA ASN A 69 -5.53 -4.35 2.70
C ASN A 69 -4.81 -5.34 1.80
N VAL A 70 -4.31 -4.88 0.66
CA VAL A 70 -3.60 -5.75 -0.29
C VAL A 70 -2.31 -6.30 0.30
N ILE A 71 -1.51 -5.45 0.94
CA ILE A 71 -0.26 -5.87 1.58
C ILE A 71 -0.53 -6.91 2.66
N SER A 72 -1.48 -6.63 3.55
CA SER A 72 -1.82 -7.55 4.63
C SER A 72 -2.32 -8.89 4.11
N ALA A 73 -3.23 -8.86 3.15
CA ALA A 73 -3.79 -10.08 2.56
C ALA A 73 -2.72 -10.90 1.80
N TYR A 74 -1.84 -10.23 1.08
CA TYR A 74 -0.75 -10.89 0.36
C TYR A 74 0.17 -11.65 1.30
N MET A 75 0.61 -10.99 2.37
CA MET A 75 1.53 -11.59 3.34
C MET A 75 0.91 -12.78 4.06
N ILE A 76 -0.37 -12.66 4.45
CA ILE A 76 -1.11 -13.77 5.10
C ILE A 76 -1.25 -14.95 4.15
N ARG A 77 -1.63 -14.71 2.89
CA ARG A 77 -1.83 -15.76 1.89
C ARG A 77 -0.53 -16.50 1.58
N ARG A 78 0.58 -15.78 1.46
CA ARG A 78 1.90 -16.34 1.15
C ARG A 78 2.64 -16.82 2.38
N LYS A 79 2.21 -16.45 3.58
CA LYS A 79 2.88 -16.77 4.86
C LYS A 79 4.34 -16.30 4.87
N ILE A 80 4.58 -15.09 4.38
CA ILE A 80 5.92 -14.49 4.37
C ILE A 80 6.08 -13.50 5.51
N SER A 81 7.33 -13.38 5.99
CA SER A 81 7.72 -12.37 6.97
C SER A 81 8.07 -11.05 6.30
N PHE A 82 7.97 -9.94 7.06
CA PHE A 82 8.48 -8.64 6.62
C PHE A 82 9.98 -8.66 6.31
N LEU A 83 10.73 -9.61 6.85
CA LEU A 83 12.14 -9.81 6.50
C LEU A 83 12.33 -10.31 5.06
N GLU A 84 11.31 -10.93 4.49
CA GLU A 84 11.33 -11.51 3.15
C GLU A 84 10.60 -10.66 2.11
N VAL A 85 9.84 -9.66 2.54
CA VAL A 85 8.88 -8.92 1.70
C VAL A 85 9.54 -8.20 0.51
N THR A 86 10.79 -7.79 0.65
CA THR A 86 11.52 -7.08 -0.41
C THR A 86 11.62 -7.91 -1.69
N GLY A 87 11.69 -9.25 -1.59
CA GLY A 87 11.72 -10.15 -2.73
C GLY A 87 10.39 -10.29 -3.46
N TYR A 88 9.30 -9.77 -2.90
CA TYR A 88 7.94 -9.91 -3.44
C TYR A 88 7.30 -8.58 -3.85
N LEU A 89 8.08 -7.48 -3.85
CA LEU A 89 7.53 -6.14 -4.13
C LEU A 89 6.87 -6.03 -5.51
N ASP A 90 7.39 -6.72 -6.51
CA ASP A 90 6.82 -6.70 -7.86
C ASP A 90 5.44 -7.38 -7.88
N GLU A 91 5.29 -8.52 -7.22
CA GLU A 91 4.00 -9.21 -7.13
C GLU A 91 2.99 -8.40 -6.32
N ILE A 92 3.42 -7.79 -5.22
CA ILE A 92 2.57 -6.92 -4.40
C ILE A 92 2.14 -5.70 -5.20
N SER A 93 3.04 -5.12 -6.00
CA SER A 93 2.73 -3.99 -6.88
C SER A 93 1.65 -4.35 -7.90
N GLU A 94 1.73 -5.51 -8.51
CA GLU A 94 0.74 -5.98 -9.47
C GLU A 94 -0.62 -6.22 -8.79
N ASP A 95 -0.64 -6.82 -7.62
CA ASP A 95 -1.87 -7.02 -6.85
C ASP A 95 -2.50 -5.69 -6.46
N CYS A 96 -1.69 -4.69 -6.07
CA CYS A 96 -2.17 -3.35 -5.77
C CYS A 96 -2.75 -2.66 -7.00
N LYS A 97 -2.08 -2.76 -8.14
CA LYS A 97 -2.56 -2.21 -9.42
C LYS A 97 -3.95 -2.75 -9.76
N ASN A 98 -4.14 -4.06 -9.66
CA ASN A 98 -5.42 -4.70 -9.93
C ASN A 98 -6.50 -4.28 -8.93
N ALA A 99 -6.15 -4.09 -7.67
CA ALA A 99 -7.10 -3.69 -6.63
C ALA A 99 -7.59 -2.24 -6.78
N VAL A 100 -6.75 -1.33 -7.29
CA VAL A 100 -7.10 0.08 -7.45
C VAL A 100 -7.66 0.41 -8.83
N LYS A 101 -7.53 -0.48 -9.79
CA LYS A 101 -7.95 -0.27 -11.18
C LYS A 101 -9.39 0.20 -11.29
N ASP A 102 -10.33 -0.50 -10.65
CA ASP A 102 -11.75 -0.21 -10.72
C ASP A 102 -12.11 1.14 -10.11
N GLU A 103 -11.41 1.53 -9.03
CA GLU A 103 -11.62 2.83 -8.39
C GLU A 103 -11.26 3.98 -9.34
N PHE A 104 -10.17 3.85 -10.09
CA PHE A 104 -9.78 4.87 -11.06
C PHE A 104 -10.63 4.86 -12.32
N GLU A 105 -11.10 3.69 -12.75
CA GLU A 105 -12.03 3.59 -13.88
C GLU A 105 -13.31 4.38 -13.64
N ARG A 106 -13.79 4.40 -12.39
CA ARG A 106 -14.95 5.21 -12.01
C ARG A 106 -14.72 6.69 -12.27
N PHE A 107 -13.49 7.18 -12.16
CA PHE A 107 -13.12 8.57 -12.46
C PHE A 107 -12.73 8.80 -13.93
N GLY A 108 -12.89 7.81 -14.81
CA GLY A 108 -12.47 7.93 -16.20
C GLY A 108 -10.95 7.93 -16.35
N ALA A 109 -10.23 7.27 -15.44
CA ALA A 109 -8.78 7.21 -15.44
C ALA A 109 -8.30 5.76 -15.53
N GLU A 110 -7.16 5.55 -16.19
CA GLU A 110 -6.48 4.26 -16.28
C GLU A 110 -5.18 4.31 -15.50
N VAL A 111 -4.94 3.27 -14.69
CA VAL A 111 -3.65 3.09 -14.00
C VAL A 111 -2.66 2.48 -14.99
N ILE A 112 -1.68 3.27 -15.43
CA ILE A 112 -0.66 2.82 -16.39
C ILE A 112 0.37 1.95 -15.70
N ASN A 113 0.83 2.41 -14.53
CA ASN A 113 1.78 1.68 -13.72
C ASN A 113 1.51 1.91 -12.24
N PHE A 114 1.98 0.98 -11.43
CA PHE A 114 1.87 1.06 -9.98
C PHE A 114 3.04 0.34 -9.36
N TYR A 115 3.78 1.03 -8.49
CA TYR A 115 4.95 0.47 -7.82
C TYR A 115 4.85 0.67 -6.32
N VAL A 116 5.04 -0.42 -5.58
CA VAL A 116 5.33 -0.40 -4.16
C VAL A 116 6.86 -0.45 -4.03
N GLU A 117 7.45 0.66 -3.62
CA GLU A 117 8.91 0.76 -3.55
C GLU A 117 9.46 0.21 -2.24
N THR A 118 8.74 0.46 -1.14
CA THR A 118 9.17 -0.01 0.18
C THR A 118 7.99 -0.45 1.04
N ILE A 119 8.24 -1.44 1.88
CA ILE A 119 7.39 -1.84 3.00
C ILE A 119 8.34 -1.99 4.18
N ILE A 120 8.34 -1.02 5.09
CA ILE A 120 9.36 -0.92 6.14
C ILE A 120 8.70 -0.89 7.52
N PRO A 121 9.06 -1.82 8.43
CA PRO A 121 8.76 -1.66 9.85
C PRO A 121 9.68 -0.62 10.47
N PRO A 122 9.33 -0.02 11.63
CA PRO A 122 10.27 0.79 12.39
C PRO A 122 11.52 -0.03 12.73
N LYS A 123 12.64 0.64 12.87
CA LYS A 123 13.93 -0.02 13.14
C LYS A 123 13.87 -0.93 14.37
N SER A 124 13.23 -0.48 15.44
CA SER A 124 13.06 -1.27 16.67
C SER A 124 12.26 -2.55 16.44
N ASP A 125 11.19 -2.49 15.65
CA ASP A 125 10.36 -3.66 15.31
C ASP A 125 11.11 -4.62 14.40
N TYR A 126 11.88 -4.09 13.47
CA TYR A 126 12.73 -4.90 12.58
C TYR A 126 13.79 -5.69 13.38
N GLU A 127 14.43 -5.04 14.36
CA GLU A 127 15.41 -5.69 15.24
C GLU A 127 14.76 -6.79 16.09
N LYS A 128 13.59 -6.53 16.65
CA LYS A 128 12.82 -7.55 17.41
C LYS A 128 12.47 -8.76 16.55
N LEU A 129 12.03 -8.53 15.33
CA LEU A 129 11.68 -9.59 14.39
C LEU A 129 12.91 -10.43 14.03
N ARG A 130 14.03 -9.77 13.80
CA ARG A 130 15.30 -10.42 13.51
C ARG A 130 15.79 -11.28 14.67
N GLU A 131 15.74 -10.74 15.89
CA GLU A 131 16.10 -11.48 17.11
C GLU A 131 15.20 -12.69 17.30
N TYR A 132 13.90 -12.52 17.09
CA TYR A 132 12.94 -13.62 17.21
C TYR A 132 13.21 -14.71 16.18
N LYS A 133 13.54 -14.34 14.96
CA LYS A 133 13.92 -15.28 13.90
C LYS A 133 15.14 -16.09 14.31
N GLU A 134 16.17 -15.44 14.84
CA GLU A 134 17.39 -16.10 15.32
C GLU A 134 17.08 -17.10 16.43
N LYS A 135 16.26 -16.73 17.41
CA LYS A 135 15.81 -17.62 18.48
C LYS A 135 15.06 -18.84 17.96
N CYS A 136 14.17 -18.65 16.98
CA CYS A 136 13.45 -19.76 16.37
C CYS A 136 14.38 -20.72 15.64
N LEU A 137 15.40 -20.20 14.95
CA LEU A 137 16.40 -21.03 14.27
C LEU A 137 17.25 -21.82 15.29
N MET A 138 17.67 -21.18 16.37
CA MET A 138 18.44 -21.86 17.45
C MET A 138 17.61 -22.96 18.13
N GLY A 139 16.33 -22.69 18.39
CA GLY A 139 15.41 -23.68 18.95
C GLY A 139 15.19 -24.89 18.06
N LYS A 140 15.33 -24.75 16.75
CA LYS A 140 15.23 -25.88 15.80
C LYS A 140 16.50 -26.71 15.71
N LEU A 141 17.62 -26.17 16.14
CA LEU A 141 18.92 -26.86 16.13
C LEU A 141 19.18 -27.64 17.41
N GLU A 142 18.44 -27.36 18.45
CA GLU A 142 18.49 -28.13 19.69
C GLU A 142 17.55 -29.34 19.62
#